data_670348c049a22107a6b7769696fc54a9
#
_entry.id   670348c049a22107a6b7769696fc54a9
#
_cell.length_a   1.000
_cell.length_b   1.000
_cell.length_c   1.000
_cell.angle_alpha   90.00
_cell.angle_beta   90.00
_cell.angle_gamma   90.00
#
_symmetry.space_group_name_H-M   'P 1'
#
loop_
_entity.id
_entity.type
_entity.pdbx_description
1 polymer ?
#
loop_
_entity_poly.entity_id
_entity_poly.type
_entity_poly.pdbx_seq_one_letter_code
_entity_poly.pdbx_strand_id
1 'polypeptide(L)'
;MHEVMLDETGLYRVSVKLWDPQFKSLFTQTPIGEERQFLIASRTEIEEAQLQMTGGGDKGARRPISLQFDPPDLRWESAQVIPKHALRGERLRIRLNLMNVGGDIVQGTRARIEYFNTRQPRRKTIIGTPTAYVMAPGEVVTFDLEYVLPEDQLLGEYQVVAMVDPDDEVEENKEDNNEIKSNIIQLSDIKLLLPTDGFVFEENGLFLFQWDSLVFSEFKIQIGVDDQFEDGGAFFDLPQGDRWIADKEIVPLSGELPGMAMGLMKSLEKNKLYWRVIGRKASGQQTISEIRTFSINPITGGKQS
;
A
#
# COMPACT_ATOMS: atom_id res chain seq x y z
N MET A 1 -8.06 35.90 9.26
CA MET A 1 -8.79 35.94 7.99
C MET A 1 -8.59 37.35 7.43
N HIS A 2 -7.90 37.51 6.30
CA HIS A 2 -7.76 38.82 5.66
C HIS A 2 -8.76 38.81 4.48
N GLU A 3 -9.74 39.67 4.60
CA GLU A 3 -10.70 39.91 3.55
C GLU A 3 -10.09 40.89 2.56
N VAL A 4 -9.95 40.52 1.31
CA VAL A 4 -9.51 41.42 0.24
C VAL A 4 -10.77 41.85 -0.50
N MET A 5 -11.14 43.11 -0.31
CA MET A 5 -12.21 43.70 -1.13
C MET A 5 -11.62 44.13 -2.47
N LEU A 6 -12.20 43.71 -3.54
CA LEU A 6 -11.87 44.11 -4.90
C LEU A 6 -12.95 45.13 -5.37
N ASP A 7 -12.48 46.30 -5.66
CA ASP A 7 -13.39 47.45 -5.97
C ASP A 7 -13.85 47.49 -7.45
N GLU A 8 -13.23 46.66 -8.30
CA GLU A 8 -13.54 46.64 -9.74
C GLU A 8 -13.75 45.20 -10.24
N THR A 9 -14.67 45.07 -11.18
CA THR A 9 -14.88 43.80 -11.87
C THR A 9 -13.87 43.58 -12.97
N GLY A 10 -13.37 42.36 -13.12
CA GLY A 10 -12.38 42.06 -14.13
C GLY A 10 -11.78 40.67 -13.98
N LEU A 11 -10.79 40.41 -14.82
CA LEU A 11 -10.01 39.19 -14.76
C LEU A 11 -8.83 39.37 -13.80
N TYR A 12 -8.85 38.66 -12.69
CA TYR A 12 -7.83 38.77 -11.66
C TYR A 12 -6.95 37.53 -11.59
N ARG A 13 -5.65 37.80 -11.37
CA ARG A 13 -4.70 36.76 -11.02
C ARG A 13 -4.47 36.81 -9.51
N VAL A 14 -4.93 35.80 -8.79
CA VAL A 14 -4.73 35.70 -7.35
C VAL A 14 -3.49 34.84 -7.06
N SER A 15 -2.52 35.43 -6.39
CA SER A 15 -1.34 34.71 -5.86
C SER A 15 -1.40 34.77 -4.34
N VAL A 16 -1.58 33.60 -3.71
CA VAL A 16 -1.58 33.48 -2.25
C VAL A 16 -0.21 33.03 -1.78
N LYS A 17 0.44 33.85 -0.97
CA LYS A 17 1.67 33.47 -0.26
C LYS A 17 1.33 33.29 1.21
N LEU A 18 1.49 32.06 1.70
CA LEU A 18 1.31 31.76 3.11
C LEU A 18 2.64 32.00 3.84
N TRP A 19 2.62 32.82 4.85
CA TRP A 19 3.75 33.10 5.72
C TRP A 19 3.47 32.51 7.10
N ASP A 20 4.34 31.60 7.56
CA ASP A 20 4.30 31.10 8.92
C ASP A 20 5.22 31.96 9.80
N PRO A 21 4.67 32.76 10.71
CA PRO A 21 5.48 33.64 11.58
C PRO A 21 6.29 32.85 12.62
N GLN A 22 5.96 31.62 12.94
CA GLN A 22 6.71 30.81 13.90
C GLN A 22 7.98 30.21 13.30
N PHE A 23 7.93 29.80 12.04
CA PHE A 23 9.05 29.13 11.37
C PHE A 23 9.87 30.06 10.47
N LYS A 24 9.47 31.29 10.29
CA LYS A 24 10.12 32.27 9.39
C LYS A 24 10.39 31.71 7.99
N SER A 25 9.63 30.73 7.56
CA SER A 25 9.74 30.07 6.26
C SER A 25 8.58 30.47 5.37
N LEU A 26 8.91 30.76 4.12
CA LEU A 26 7.92 30.99 3.08
C LEU A 26 7.56 29.64 2.46
N PHE A 27 6.36 29.15 2.68
CA PHE A 27 5.86 28.02 1.92
C PHE A 27 5.44 28.52 0.55
N THR A 28 6.33 28.39 -0.43
CA THR A 28 5.94 28.47 -1.83
C THR A 28 5.53 27.09 -2.29
N GLN A 29 4.24 26.78 -2.27
CA GLN A 29 3.74 25.80 -3.20
C GLN A 29 3.83 26.44 -4.57
N THR A 30 4.77 25.98 -5.37
CA THR A 30 4.75 26.22 -6.81
C THR A 30 3.57 25.41 -7.32
N PRO A 31 2.51 26.01 -7.86
CA PRO A 31 1.46 25.23 -8.50
C PRO A 31 2.11 24.54 -9.68
N ILE A 32 2.17 23.23 -9.62
CA ILE A 32 2.47 22.40 -10.78
C ILE A 32 1.19 22.42 -11.62
N GLY A 33 1.16 23.22 -12.66
CA GLY A 33 0.07 23.26 -13.60
C GLY A 33 -0.71 24.58 -13.61
N GLU A 34 -1.05 24.97 -14.76
CA GLU A 34 -1.93 26.01 -15.28
C GLU A 34 -2.33 27.16 -14.34
N GLU A 35 -1.89 28.33 -14.68
CA GLU A 35 -2.43 29.59 -14.13
C GLU A 35 -3.93 29.63 -14.35
N ARG A 36 -4.69 29.52 -13.27
CA ARG A 36 -6.14 29.69 -13.34
C ARG A 36 -6.46 31.18 -13.29
N GLN A 37 -7.20 31.61 -14.26
CA GLN A 37 -7.79 32.95 -14.28
C GLN A 37 -9.19 32.86 -13.65
N PHE A 38 -9.46 33.72 -12.69
CA PHE A 38 -10.77 33.81 -12.05
C PHE A 38 -11.44 35.10 -12.52
N LEU A 39 -12.67 34.97 -13.00
CA LEU A 39 -13.54 36.11 -13.22
C LEU A 39 -14.27 36.39 -11.91
N ILE A 40 -13.97 37.53 -11.30
CA ILE A 40 -14.69 38.00 -10.12
C ILE A 40 -15.67 39.05 -10.60
N ALA A 41 -16.95 38.73 -10.46
CA ALA A 41 -18.04 39.63 -10.76
C ALA A 41 -19.05 39.59 -9.61
N SER A 42 -19.69 40.71 -9.31
CA SER A 42 -20.80 40.70 -8.37
C SER A 42 -21.96 39.91 -8.95
N ARG A 43 -22.83 39.40 -8.07
CA ARG A 43 -24.07 38.68 -8.51
C ARG A 43 -24.91 39.54 -9.45
N THR A 44 -25.01 40.83 -9.18
CA THR A 44 -25.73 41.81 -10.00
C THR A 44 -25.13 41.94 -11.39
N GLU A 45 -23.80 41.96 -11.50
CA GLU A 45 -23.12 42.10 -12.80
C GLU A 45 -23.19 40.81 -13.62
N ILE A 46 -23.18 39.65 -12.96
CA ILE A 46 -23.44 38.36 -13.63
C ILE A 46 -24.88 38.35 -14.19
N GLU A 47 -25.86 38.79 -13.40
CA GLU A 47 -27.26 38.92 -13.82
C GLU A 47 -27.43 39.95 -14.94
N GLU A 48 -26.74 41.10 -14.89
CA GLU A 48 -26.75 42.13 -15.94
C GLU A 48 -26.02 41.66 -17.21
N ALA A 49 -24.90 40.97 -17.12
CA ALA A 49 -24.22 40.39 -18.26
C ALA A 49 -25.05 39.30 -18.93
N GLN A 50 -25.78 38.51 -18.16
CA GLN A 50 -26.76 37.55 -18.65
C GLN A 50 -27.93 38.24 -19.35
N LEU A 51 -28.40 39.39 -18.84
CA LEU A 51 -29.41 40.24 -19.47
C LEU A 51 -28.93 40.89 -20.77
N GLN A 52 -27.67 41.36 -20.83
CA GLN A 52 -27.09 41.97 -22.03
C GLN A 52 -26.81 40.93 -23.15
N MET A 53 -26.33 39.73 -22.81
CA MET A 53 -26.20 38.65 -23.79
C MET A 53 -27.54 38.19 -24.38
N THR A 54 -28.64 38.50 -23.72
CA THR A 54 -29.97 38.18 -24.18
C THR A 54 -30.67 39.36 -24.92
N GLY A 55 -29.99 40.52 -25.05
CA GLY A 55 -30.57 41.78 -25.58
C GLY A 55 -30.52 42.00 -27.09
N GLY A 56 -30.04 41.08 -27.90
CA GLY A 56 -30.01 41.18 -29.37
C GLY A 56 -31.17 40.44 -30.02
N GLY A 57 -32.22 41.13 -30.30
CA GLY A 57 -33.41 40.83 -31.09
C GLY A 57 -33.60 39.45 -31.69
N ASP A 58 -34.33 38.62 -31.02
CA ASP A 58 -35.40 37.80 -31.64
C ASP A 58 -36.26 37.18 -30.53
N LYS A 59 -37.57 37.04 -30.77
CA LYS A 59 -38.56 36.58 -29.79
C LYS A 59 -38.52 35.04 -29.61
N GLY A 60 -37.34 34.47 -29.45
CA GLY A 60 -37.14 33.05 -29.09
C GLY A 60 -36.96 32.90 -27.58
N ALA A 61 -37.63 31.94 -26.98
CA ALA A 61 -37.60 31.65 -25.54
C ALA A 61 -36.20 31.67 -25.01
N ARG A 62 -35.87 32.65 -24.18
CA ARG A 62 -34.59 32.81 -23.50
C ARG A 62 -34.45 31.69 -22.47
N ARG A 63 -33.51 30.78 -22.69
CA ARG A 63 -33.09 29.85 -21.64
C ARG A 63 -32.07 30.58 -20.77
N PRO A 64 -32.28 30.70 -19.44
CA PRO A 64 -31.25 31.19 -18.56
C PRO A 64 -30.03 30.29 -18.72
N ILE A 65 -28.84 30.87 -18.89
CA ILE A 65 -27.59 30.14 -18.80
C ILE A 65 -27.43 29.82 -17.31
N SER A 66 -27.81 28.62 -16.92
CA SER A 66 -27.46 28.10 -15.61
C SER A 66 -25.98 27.77 -15.69
N LEU A 67 -25.18 28.52 -14.96
CA LEU A 67 -23.80 28.08 -14.65
C LEU A 67 -23.94 26.89 -13.70
N GLN A 68 -24.03 25.72 -14.27
CA GLN A 68 -24.04 24.49 -13.53
C GLN A 68 -22.59 24.19 -13.22
N PHE A 69 -22.15 24.46 -11.99
CA PHE A 69 -20.87 23.97 -11.49
C PHE A 69 -21.04 22.46 -11.29
N ASP A 70 -20.14 21.68 -11.83
CA ASP A 70 -20.09 20.28 -11.51
C ASP A 70 -19.78 20.16 -10.01
N PRO A 71 -20.57 19.37 -9.25
CA PRO A 71 -20.29 19.14 -7.83
C PRO A 71 -18.87 18.63 -7.58
N PRO A 72 -18.38 18.64 -6.35
CA PRO A 72 -17.17 17.92 -5.99
C PRO A 72 -17.33 16.43 -6.29
N ASP A 73 -16.23 15.72 -6.43
CA ASP A 73 -16.20 14.28 -6.66
C ASP A 73 -14.89 13.76 -6.04
N LEU A 74 -14.99 13.13 -4.88
CA LEU A 74 -13.85 12.63 -4.12
C LEU A 74 -13.51 11.22 -4.57
N ARG A 75 -12.29 11.01 -5.00
CA ARG A 75 -11.84 9.72 -5.47
C ARG A 75 -10.48 9.36 -4.91
N TRP A 76 -10.34 8.15 -4.45
CA TRP A 76 -9.04 7.59 -4.09
C TRP A 76 -8.22 7.26 -5.34
N GLU A 77 -7.00 7.81 -5.41
CA GLU A 77 -6.05 7.50 -6.50
C GLU A 77 -5.21 6.28 -6.18
N SER A 78 -4.85 6.09 -4.92
CA SER A 78 -4.05 4.95 -4.49
C SER A 78 -4.17 4.63 -3.02
N ALA A 79 -3.98 3.34 -2.69
CA ALA A 79 -3.86 2.84 -1.32
C ALA A 79 -2.73 1.83 -1.27
N GLN A 80 -1.68 2.12 -0.49
CA GLN A 80 -0.51 1.26 -0.35
C GLN A 80 -0.23 0.97 1.10
N VAL A 81 0.14 -0.26 1.40
CA VAL A 81 0.61 -0.70 2.72
C VAL A 81 1.97 -1.38 2.59
N ILE A 82 2.88 -1.00 3.47
CA ILE A 82 4.25 -1.52 3.55
C ILE A 82 4.54 -1.93 4.99
N PRO A 83 5.14 -3.12 5.22
CA PRO A 83 5.50 -4.13 4.23
C PRO A 83 4.29 -4.94 3.76
N LYS A 84 4.38 -5.57 2.57
CA LYS A 84 3.36 -6.50 2.07
C LYS A 84 3.36 -7.82 2.83
N HIS A 85 4.46 -8.16 3.46
CA HIS A 85 4.63 -9.30 4.33
C HIS A 85 5.09 -8.80 5.69
N ALA A 86 4.25 -8.94 6.69
CA ALA A 86 4.46 -8.39 8.02
C ALA A 86 4.46 -9.48 9.10
N LEU A 87 5.12 -9.18 10.21
CA LEU A 87 5.08 -9.98 11.43
C LEU A 87 4.05 -9.42 12.41
N ARG A 88 3.51 -10.25 13.30
CA ARG A 88 2.75 -9.77 14.45
C ARG A 88 3.61 -8.82 15.30
N GLY A 89 3.04 -7.70 15.74
CA GLY A 89 3.75 -6.65 16.44
C GLY A 89 4.53 -5.70 15.54
N GLU A 90 4.64 -5.98 14.23
CA GLU A 90 5.31 -5.10 13.28
C GLU A 90 4.45 -3.86 12.96
N ARG A 91 5.11 -2.77 12.62
CA ARG A 91 4.48 -1.53 12.22
C ARG A 91 4.22 -1.50 10.72
N LEU A 92 2.98 -1.28 10.35
CA LEU A 92 2.57 -1.01 8.98
C LEU A 92 2.64 0.50 8.71
N ARG A 93 3.08 0.87 7.52
CA ARG A 93 2.94 2.22 6.95
C ARG A 93 1.88 2.18 5.87
N ILE A 94 0.90 3.04 5.99
CA ILE A 94 -0.26 3.11 5.10
C ILE A 94 -0.24 4.46 4.45
N ARG A 95 -0.15 4.49 3.12
CA ARG A 95 -0.20 5.70 2.30
C ARG A 95 -1.42 5.67 1.41
N LEU A 96 -2.22 6.71 1.50
CA LEU A 96 -3.46 6.88 0.77
C LEU A 96 -3.45 8.23 0.07
N ASN A 97 -3.79 8.27 -1.21
CA ASN A 97 -3.92 9.50 -1.97
C ASN A 97 -5.38 9.70 -2.37
N LEU A 98 -5.95 10.80 -1.92
CA LEU A 98 -7.31 11.23 -2.21
C LEU A 98 -7.27 12.43 -3.15
N MET A 99 -8.10 12.47 -4.16
CA MET A 99 -8.22 13.57 -5.13
C MET A 99 -9.67 14.04 -5.23
N ASN A 100 -9.84 15.35 -5.33
CA ASN A 100 -11.11 15.91 -5.78
C ASN A 100 -11.08 16.03 -7.31
N VAL A 101 -11.81 15.16 -8.00
CA VAL A 101 -11.90 15.15 -9.48
C VAL A 101 -13.10 15.92 -9.99
N GLY A 102 -13.93 16.45 -9.08
CA GLY A 102 -15.08 17.29 -9.41
C GLY A 102 -14.73 18.73 -9.74
N GLY A 103 -15.75 19.53 -10.01
CA GLY A 103 -15.64 20.92 -10.44
C GLY A 103 -15.68 21.94 -9.31
N ASP A 104 -16.10 21.55 -8.10
CA ASP A 104 -16.24 22.45 -6.95
C ASP A 104 -15.35 22.06 -5.77
N ILE A 105 -15.24 22.98 -4.81
CA ILE A 105 -14.39 22.85 -3.63
C ILE A 105 -15.09 22.01 -2.57
N VAL A 106 -14.40 21.02 -2.03
CA VAL A 106 -14.79 20.34 -0.79
C VAL A 106 -14.34 21.19 0.39
N GLN A 107 -15.27 21.58 1.26
CA GLN A 107 -14.97 22.41 2.44
C GLN A 107 -14.32 21.64 3.59
N GLY A 108 -14.38 20.36 3.53
CA GLY A 108 -13.78 19.45 4.49
C GLY A 108 -14.54 18.14 4.51
N THR A 109 -13.81 17.06 4.69
CA THR A 109 -14.40 15.73 4.82
C THR A 109 -13.54 14.85 5.70
N ARG A 110 -14.09 13.76 6.18
CA ARG A 110 -13.37 12.73 6.93
C ARG A 110 -13.18 11.49 6.07
N ALA A 111 -12.13 10.76 6.38
CA ALA A 111 -11.98 9.41 5.88
C ALA A 111 -12.04 8.41 7.03
N ARG A 112 -12.54 7.23 6.78
CA ARG A 112 -12.52 6.10 7.70
C ARG A 112 -11.61 5.03 7.10
N ILE A 113 -10.56 4.69 7.84
CA ILE A 113 -9.57 3.69 7.45
C ILE A 113 -9.79 2.46 8.32
N GLU A 114 -10.04 1.33 7.69
CA GLU A 114 -10.34 0.07 8.35
C GLU A 114 -9.35 -1.01 7.90
N TYR A 115 -9.09 -1.95 8.80
CA TYR A 115 -8.23 -3.10 8.57
C TYR A 115 -9.03 -4.38 8.84
N PHE A 116 -8.91 -5.38 7.97
CA PHE A 116 -9.69 -6.60 8.08
C PHE A 116 -8.95 -7.82 7.51
N ASN A 117 -9.28 -9.01 8.05
CA ASN A 117 -8.85 -10.28 7.50
C ASN A 117 -9.69 -10.61 6.24
N THR A 118 -9.03 -10.96 5.13
CA THR A 118 -9.69 -11.22 3.84
C THR A 118 -10.69 -12.38 3.89
N ARG A 119 -10.47 -13.34 4.80
CA ARG A 119 -11.42 -14.46 5.06
C ARG A 119 -12.60 -14.07 5.95
N GLN A 120 -12.52 -12.91 6.63
CA GLN A 120 -13.54 -12.39 7.52
C GLN A 120 -13.86 -10.91 7.22
N PRO A 121 -14.27 -10.56 6.00
CA PRO A 121 -14.37 -9.17 5.54
C PRO A 121 -15.41 -8.33 6.29
N ARG A 122 -16.31 -8.97 7.04
CA ARG A 122 -17.30 -8.28 7.87
C ARG A 122 -16.74 -7.81 9.22
N ARG A 123 -15.58 -8.34 9.64
CA ARG A 123 -14.93 -7.94 10.90
C ARG A 123 -13.83 -6.95 10.57
N LYS A 124 -14.19 -5.68 10.56
CA LYS A 124 -13.29 -4.58 10.29
C LYS A 124 -12.91 -3.87 11.60
N THR A 125 -11.67 -3.44 11.68
CA THR A 125 -11.15 -2.64 12.79
C THR A 125 -10.78 -1.27 12.26
N ILE A 126 -11.34 -0.22 12.85
CA ILE A 126 -10.98 1.16 12.50
C ILE A 126 -9.58 1.43 13.03
N ILE A 127 -8.68 1.85 12.15
CA ILE A 127 -7.27 2.16 12.46
C ILE A 127 -6.93 3.64 12.28
N GLY A 128 -7.85 4.43 11.74
CA GLY A 128 -7.70 5.87 11.62
C GLY A 128 -8.93 6.55 11.02
N THR A 129 -9.08 7.83 11.39
CA THR A 129 -10.14 8.70 10.86
C THR A 129 -9.54 10.07 10.50
N PRO A 130 -8.65 10.14 9.49
CA PRO A 130 -8.04 11.39 9.11
C PRO A 130 -9.05 12.34 8.46
N THR A 131 -8.75 13.64 8.53
CA THR A 131 -9.58 14.70 7.95
C THR A 131 -8.84 15.36 6.79
N ALA A 132 -9.50 15.50 5.64
CA ALA A 132 -9.12 16.42 4.58
C ALA A 132 -9.86 17.74 4.84
N TYR A 133 -9.12 18.84 5.02
CA TYR A 133 -9.75 20.09 5.43
C TYR A 133 -10.46 20.79 4.26
N VAL A 134 -9.73 21.21 3.26
CA VAL A 134 -10.26 21.85 2.06
C VAL A 134 -9.55 21.26 0.86
N MET A 135 -10.32 20.88 -0.15
CA MET A 135 -9.77 20.33 -1.39
C MET A 135 -10.33 21.08 -2.59
N ALA A 136 -9.47 21.78 -3.30
CA ALA A 136 -9.83 22.39 -4.58
C ALA A 136 -9.96 21.33 -5.68
N PRO A 137 -10.68 21.64 -6.78
CA PRO A 137 -10.71 20.80 -7.96
C PRO A 137 -9.31 20.42 -8.45
N GLY A 138 -9.06 19.15 -8.65
CA GLY A 138 -7.77 18.60 -9.06
C GLY A 138 -6.72 18.49 -7.96
N GLU A 139 -7.04 18.86 -6.72
CA GLU A 139 -6.11 18.74 -5.60
C GLU A 139 -6.03 17.29 -5.10
N VAL A 140 -4.79 16.89 -4.72
CA VAL A 140 -4.51 15.59 -4.13
C VAL A 140 -4.03 15.77 -2.70
N VAL A 141 -4.68 15.09 -1.76
CA VAL A 141 -4.28 15.00 -0.36
C VAL A 141 -3.73 13.63 -0.08
N THR A 142 -2.54 13.58 0.56
CA THR A 142 -1.91 12.34 0.97
C THR A 142 -2.10 12.14 2.47
N PHE A 143 -2.60 10.96 2.85
CA PHE A 143 -2.63 10.51 4.24
C PHE A 143 -1.54 9.47 4.46
N ASP A 144 -0.65 9.73 5.39
CA ASP A 144 0.37 8.79 5.86
C ASP A 144 0.01 8.38 7.29
N LEU A 145 -0.30 7.09 7.48
CA LEU A 145 -0.66 6.51 8.78
C LEU A 145 0.33 5.41 9.15
N GLU A 146 0.51 5.22 10.44
CA GLU A 146 1.22 4.07 10.99
C GLU A 146 0.27 3.26 11.86
N TYR A 147 0.30 1.95 11.72
CA TYR A 147 -0.49 1.03 12.52
C TYR A 147 0.38 -0.13 13.00
N VAL A 148 0.38 -0.37 14.32
CA VAL A 148 1.10 -1.50 14.91
C VAL A 148 0.15 -2.70 14.96
N LEU A 149 0.54 -3.79 14.30
CA LEU A 149 -0.22 -5.03 14.30
C LEU A 149 -0.26 -5.62 15.72
N PRO A 150 -1.45 -5.97 16.24
CA PRO A 150 -1.55 -6.64 17.54
C PRO A 150 -0.77 -7.97 17.57
N GLU A 151 -0.16 -8.28 18.70
CA GLU A 151 0.59 -9.53 18.89
C GLU A 151 -0.31 -10.77 18.89
N ASP A 152 -1.58 -10.61 19.23
CA ASP A 152 -2.60 -11.66 19.24
C ASP A 152 -3.40 -11.74 17.92
N GLN A 153 -3.03 -10.93 16.92
CA GLN A 153 -3.71 -10.91 15.63
C GLN A 153 -3.64 -12.30 14.97
N LEU A 154 -4.76 -12.76 14.41
CA LEU A 154 -4.79 -14.02 13.66
C LEU A 154 -3.89 -13.94 12.43
N LEU A 155 -3.15 -15.03 12.16
CA LEU A 155 -2.33 -15.12 10.96
C LEU A 155 -3.18 -15.20 9.69
N GLY A 156 -2.63 -14.76 8.58
CA GLY A 156 -3.29 -14.83 7.28
C GLY A 156 -3.20 -13.54 6.47
N GLU A 157 -4.09 -13.42 5.53
CA GLU A 157 -4.15 -12.30 4.61
C GLU A 157 -5.04 -11.17 5.15
N TYR A 158 -4.53 -9.96 5.05
CA TYR A 158 -5.22 -8.76 5.49
C TYR A 158 -5.23 -7.70 4.40
N GLN A 159 -6.16 -6.78 4.53
CA GLN A 159 -6.29 -5.64 3.64
C GLN A 159 -6.74 -4.42 4.41
N VAL A 160 -6.28 -3.25 3.99
CA VAL A 160 -6.80 -1.97 4.44
C VAL A 160 -7.84 -1.51 3.44
N VAL A 161 -8.95 -0.99 3.93
CA VAL A 161 -9.96 -0.29 3.12
C VAL A 161 -10.06 1.14 3.65
N ALA A 162 -10.07 2.08 2.74
CA ALA A 162 -10.29 3.49 3.02
C ALA A 162 -11.61 3.93 2.38
N MET A 163 -12.44 4.61 3.14
CA MET A 163 -13.67 5.23 2.69
C MET A 163 -13.59 6.72 3.01
N VAL A 164 -13.73 7.57 2.02
CA VAL A 164 -13.90 9.01 2.20
C VAL A 164 -15.38 9.30 2.33
N ASP A 165 -15.69 10.35 3.04
CA ASP A 165 -17.07 10.81 3.33
C ASP A 165 -18.01 9.67 3.79
N PRO A 166 -17.64 8.91 4.83
CA PRO A 166 -18.41 7.74 5.27
C PRO A 166 -19.80 8.07 5.82
N ASP A 167 -20.07 9.33 6.07
CA ASP A 167 -21.33 9.82 6.65
C ASP A 167 -22.18 10.58 5.63
N ASP A 168 -21.76 10.63 4.34
CA ASP A 168 -22.48 11.26 3.21
C ASP A 168 -22.80 12.75 3.50
N GLU A 169 -21.77 13.47 4.03
CA GLU A 169 -21.89 14.89 4.39
C GLU A 169 -21.61 15.83 3.21
N VAL A 170 -20.92 15.35 2.18
CA VAL A 170 -20.57 16.08 0.95
C VAL A 170 -21.43 15.56 -0.20
N GLU A 171 -22.25 16.41 -0.78
CA GLU A 171 -23.00 16.06 -2.00
C GLU A 171 -22.03 15.98 -3.17
N GLU A 172 -21.80 14.80 -3.72
CA GLU A 172 -20.81 14.51 -4.74
C GLU A 172 -21.44 14.18 -6.11
N ASN A 173 -20.65 14.32 -7.16
CA ASN A 173 -21.08 13.92 -8.48
C ASN A 173 -21.20 12.39 -8.62
N LYS A 174 -20.38 11.66 -7.85
CA LYS A 174 -20.42 10.21 -7.74
C LYS A 174 -20.15 9.79 -6.30
N GLU A 175 -21.03 8.93 -5.79
CA GLU A 175 -20.91 8.36 -4.44
C GLU A 175 -20.33 6.93 -4.44
N ASP A 176 -20.14 6.33 -5.60
CA ASP A 176 -19.72 4.94 -5.73
C ASP A 176 -18.19 4.74 -5.84
N ASN A 177 -17.42 5.84 -5.84
CA ASN A 177 -15.95 5.85 -5.94
C ASN A 177 -15.24 6.23 -4.64
N ASN A 178 -15.98 6.33 -3.54
CA ASN A 178 -15.51 6.75 -2.21
C ASN A 178 -14.75 5.65 -1.44
N GLU A 179 -14.69 4.41 -1.94
CA GLU A 179 -13.97 3.31 -1.32
C GLU A 179 -12.78 2.86 -2.16
N ILE A 180 -11.65 2.58 -1.49
CA ILE A 180 -10.49 1.91 -2.09
C ILE A 180 -9.94 0.84 -1.15
N LYS A 181 -9.39 -0.23 -1.74
CA LYS A 181 -8.67 -1.28 -1.01
C LYS A 181 -7.18 -1.25 -1.32
N SER A 182 -6.37 -1.48 -0.31
CA SER A 182 -4.92 -1.58 -0.45
C SER A 182 -4.48 -2.87 -1.13
N ASN A 183 -3.17 -3.02 -1.34
CA ASN A 183 -2.58 -4.34 -1.58
C ASN A 183 -2.83 -5.28 -0.40
N ILE A 184 -2.78 -6.58 -0.66
CA ILE A 184 -2.84 -7.62 0.37
C ILE A 184 -1.57 -7.56 1.22
N ILE A 185 -1.74 -7.81 2.52
CA ILE A 185 -0.71 -7.90 3.54
C ILE A 185 -0.74 -9.34 4.05
N GLN A 186 0.33 -10.07 3.87
CA GLN A 186 0.50 -11.40 4.46
C GLN A 186 1.04 -11.26 5.88
N LEU A 187 0.24 -11.66 6.88
CA LEU A 187 0.65 -11.68 8.28
C LEU A 187 1.12 -13.07 8.68
N SER A 188 2.33 -13.16 9.21
CA SER A 188 2.95 -14.41 9.65
C SER A 188 3.73 -14.23 10.96
N ASP A 189 4.16 -15.33 11.54
CA ASP A 189 5.09 -15.35 12.67
C ASP A 189 6.55 -15.47 12.24
N ILE A 190 6.78 -15.99 11.03
CA ILE A 190 8.08 -16.16 10.42
C ILE A 190 8.02 -15.60 9.00
N LYS A 191 8.90 -14.66 8.72
CA LYS A 191 9.04 -14.00 7.43
C LYS A 191 10.30 -14.48 6.75
N LEU A 192 10.19 -15.19 5.63
CA LEU A 192 11.34 -15.58 4.83
C LEU A 192 11.92 -14.36 4.11
N LEU A 193 13.23 -14.20 4.12
CA LEU A 193 13.93 -13.09 3.46
C LEU A 193 14.72 -13.59 2.25
N LEU A 194 15.63 -14.56 2.46
CA LEU A 194 16.45 -15.15 1.40
C LEU A 194 16.42 -16.68 1.49
N PRO A 195 16.48 -17.37 0.34
CA PRO A 195 16.34 -16.85 -1.01
C PRO A 195 14.91 -16.37 -1.29
N THR A 196 14.75 -15.50 -2.28
CA THR A 196 13.44 -15.15 -2.80
C THR A 196 12.79 -16.37 -3.47
N ASP A 197 11.46 -16.38 -3.56
CA ASP A 197 10.76 -17.48 -4.23
C ASP A 197 11.21 -17.62 -5.68
N GLY A 198 11.48 -18.87 -6.09
CA GLY A 198 11.99 -19.19 -7.43
C GLY A 198 13.45 -18.83 -7.68
N PHE A 199 14.23 -18.52 -6.65
CA PHE A 199 15.65 -18.17 -6.81
C PHE A 199 16.46 -19.32 -7.41
N VAL A 200 17.47 -18.98 -8.22
CA VAL A 200 18.37 -19.95 -8.83
C VAL A 200 19.76 -19.81 -8.22
N PHE A 201 20.21 -20.84 -7.53
CA PHE A 201 21.59 -20.93 -7.05
C PHE A 201 22.50 -21.48 -8.12
N GLU A 202 23.74 -21.01 -8.16
CA GLU A 202 24.82 -21.69 -8.89
C GLU A 202 25.41 -22.81 -8.02
N GLU A 203 25.77 -23.95 -8.62
CA GLU A 203 26.26 -25.14 -7.88
C GLU A 203 27.39 -24.85 -6.89
N ASN A 204 28.31 -23.96 -7.26
CA ASN A 204 29.41 -23.53 -6.39
C ASN A 204 29.11 -22.19 -5.67
N GLY A 205 27.88 -21.71 -5.75
CA GLY A 205 27.45 -20.48 -5.11
C GLY A 205 27.28 -20.62 -3.61
N LEU A 206 27.17 -19.50 -2.94
CA LEU A 206 26.82 -19.46 -1.53
C LEU A 206 25.30 -19.65 -1.39
N PHE A 207 24.90 -20.71 -0.71
CA PHE A 207 23.52 -20.97 -0.35
C PHE A 207 23.21 -20.22 0.93
N LEU A 208 22.47 -19.12 0.80
CA LEU A 208 22.12 -18.25 1.89
C LEU A 208 20.65 -18.32 2.20
N PHE A 209 20.29 -18.74 3.42
CA PHE A 209 18.94 -18.74 3.93
C PHE A 209 18.83 -17.71 5.05
N GLN A 210 17.83 -16.87 4.95
CA GLN A 210 17.58 -15.82 5.94
C GLN A 210 16.07 -15.66 6.18
N TRP A 211 15.71 -15.49 7.42
CA TRP A 211 14.36 -15.23 7.85
C TRP A 211 14.32 -14.23 9.00
N ASP A 212 13.16 -13.75 9.35
CA ASP A 212 12.90 -12.92 10.52
C ASP A 212 11.69 -13.44 11.29
N SER A 213 11.71 -13.26 12.61
CA SER A 213 10.63 -13.57 13.52
C SER A 213 10.78 -12.74 14.80
N LEU A 214 9.66 -12.28 15.34
CA LEU A 214 9.60 -11.57 16.64
C LEU A 214 9.15 -12.49 17.78
N VAL A 215 8.74 -13.72 17.47
CA VAL A 215 8.04 -14.62 18.40
C VAL A 215 8.87 -15.86 18.75
N PHE A 216 9.72 -16.31 17.85
CA PHE A 216 10.50 -17.55 18.00
C PHE A 216 11.99 -17.24 18.16
N SER A 217 12.68 -18.09 18.91
CA SER A 217 14.12 -18.02 19.16
C SER A 217 14.90 -19.24 18.66
N GLU A 218 14.20 -20.30 18.27
CA GLU A 218 14.82 -21.53 17.77
C GLU A 218 14.18 -21.92 16.45
N PHE A 219 14.99 -22.33 15.48
CA PHE A 219 14.57 -22.56 14.10
C PHE A 219 15.15 -23.81 13.50
N LYS A 220 14.43 -24.37 12.53
CA LYS A 220 14.93 -25.38 11.57
C LYS A 220 14.54 -24.97 10.16
N ILE A 221 15.42 -25.22 9.21
CA ILE A 221 15.10 -25.13 7.79
C ILE A 221 14.74 -26.51 7.31
N GLN A 222 13.64 -26.65 6.60
CA GLN A 222 13.29 -27.86 5.88
C GLN A 222 13.42 -27.64 4.39
N ILE A 223 14.05 -28.60 3.69
CA ILE A 223 14.21 -28.59 2.24
C ILE A 223 13.67 -29.89 1.69
N GLY A 224 12.75 -29.82 0.76
CA GLY A 224 12.03 -30.97 0.19
C GLY A 224 11.83 -30.88 -1.32
N VAL A 225 11.33 -31.95 -1.91
CA VAL A 225 11.05 -32.06 -3.36
C VAL A 225 9.65 -31.66 -3.74
N ASP A 226 8.78 -31.47 -2.76
CA ASP A 226 7.41 -31.01 -2.91
C ASP A 226 7.02 -30.08 -1.76
N ASP A 227 5.84 -29.52 -1.81
CA ASP A 227 5.32 -28.56 -0.84
C ASP A 227 4.58 -29.22 0.34
N GLN A 228 4.48 -30.54 0.38
CA GLN A 228 3.73 -31.24 1.43
C GLN A 228 4.58 -31.44 2.68
N PHE A 229 5.88 -31.75 2.54
CA PHE A 229 6.79 -32.07 3.65
C PHE A 229 6.22 -33.12 4.61
N GLU A 230 5.55 -34.15 4.05
CA GLU A 230 4.90 -35.19 4.85
C GLU A 230 5.90 -36.29 5.26
N ASP A 231 5.58 -36.98 6.34
CA ASP A 231 6.36 -38.13 6.80
C ASP A 231 6.40 -39.22 5.70
N GLY A 232 7.61 -39.58 5.30
CA GLY A 232 7.86 -40.48 4.16
C GLY A 232 8.13 -39.75 2.83
N GLY A 233 7.99 -38.41 2.79
CA GLY A 233 8.44 -37.57 1.69
C GLY A 233 9.96 -37.38 1.65
N ALA A 234 10.46 -36.99 0.49
CA ALA A 234 11.90 -36.71 0.35
C ALA A 234 12.20 -35.28 0.78
N PHE A 235 12.49 -35.09 2.05
CA PHE A 235 12.96 -33.84 2.62
C PHE A 235 14.06 -34.06 3.67
N PHE A 236 14.75 -33.01 4.03
CA PHE A 236 15.70 -33.03 5.13
C PHE A 236 15.66 -31.74 5.94
N ASP A 237 16.02 -31.87 7.22
CA ASP A 237 16.09 -30.77 8.16
C ASP A 237 17.52 -30.24 8.27
N LEU A 238 17.66 -28.94 8.50
CA LEU A 238 18.89 -28.27 8.83
C LEU A 238 18.72 -27.42 10.10
N PRO A 239 19.52 -27.65 11.12
CA PRO A 239 20.50 -28.76 11.29
C PRO A 239 19.78 -30.11 11.39
N GLN A 240 20.47 -31.17 11.03
CA GLN A 240 19.94 -32.52 11.14
C GLN A 240 19.73 -32.95 12.59
N GLY A 241 18.79 -33.86 12.79
CA GLY A 241 18.47 -34.42 14.12
C GLY A 241 17.75 -33.41 15.03
N ASP A 242 17.95 -33.52 16.33
CA ASP A 242 17.26 -32.71 17.34
C ASP A 242 17.85 -31.33 17.59
N ARG A 243 18.85 -30.94 16.82
CA ARG A 243 19.48 -29.61 16.94
C ARG A 243 18.58 -28.53 16.31
N TRP A 244 18.68 -27.33 16.85
CA TRP A 244 17.98 -26.14 16.40
C TRP A 244 18.97 -24.98 16.21
N ILE A 245 18.67 -24.10 15.26
CA ILE A 245 19.43 -22.87 15.06
C ILE A 245 18.93 -21.89 16.11
N ALA A 246 19.82 -21.42 16.98
CA ALA A 246 19.51 -20.34 17.90
C ALA A 246 19.72 -19.02 17.18
N ASP A 247 18.75 -18.14 17.31
CA ASP A 247 18.76 -16.81 16.72
C ASP A 247 18.54 -16.72 15.18
N LYS A 248 18.29 -15.47 14.75
CA LYS A 248 17.96 -15.08 13.37
C LYS A 248 19.17 -15.00 12.46
N GLU A 249 20.18 -15.82 12.70
CA GLU A 249 21.41 -15.72 11.95
C GLU A 249 21.20 -16.11 10.49
N ILE A 250 21.85 -15.35 9.61
CA ILE A 250 22.09 -15.75 8.23
C ILE A 250 22.85 -17.06 8.27
N VAL A 251 22.20 -18.15 7.89
CA VAL A 251 22.85 -19.45 7.83
C VAL A 251 23.49 -19.61 6.46
N PRO A 252 24.82 -19.38 6.35
CA PRO A 252 25.52 -19.78 5.16
C PRO A 252 25.58 -21.31 5.18
N LEU A 253 24.86 -21.94 4.29
CA LEU A 253 24.95 -23.38 4.13
C LEU A 253 26.09 -23.64 3.15
N SER A 254 27.29 -23.74 3.69
CA SER A 254 28.48 -24.13 2.94
C SER A 254 28.79 -25.62 3.17
N GLY A 255 29.39 -26.28 2.19
CA GLY A 255 29.91 -27.65 2.30
C GLY A 255 28.95 -28.71 1.75
N GLU A 256 28.27 -29.47 2.60
CA GLU A 256 27.50 -30.64 2.17
C GLU A 256 26.15 -30.33 1.56
N LEU A 257 25.55 -29.16 1.84
CA LEU A 257 24.19 -28.85 1.44
C LEU A 257 23.98 -28.80 -0.08
N PRO A 258 24.83 -28.12 -0.88
CA PRO A 258 24.69 -28.17 -2.33
C PRO A 258 24.68 -29.59 -2.86
N GLY A 259 25.56 -30.45 -2.33
CA GLY A 259 25.64 -31.86 -2.69
C GLY A 259 24.37 -32.63 -2.32
N MET A 260 23.82 -32.43 -1.13
CA MET A 260 22.58 -33.05 -0.68
C MET A 260 21.39 -32.58 -1.52
N ALA A 261 21.24 -31.29 -1.73
CA ALA A 261 20.14 -30.73 -2.53
C ALA A 261 20.23 -31.22 -3.98
N MET A 262 21.41 -31.22 -4.60
CA MET A 262 21.60 -31.73 -5.94
C MET A 262 21.38 -33.25 -6.02
N GLY A 263 21.83 -33.99 -5.01
CA GLY A 263 21.57 -35.43 -4.90
C GLY A 263 20.08 -35.71 -4.90
N LEU A 264 19.33 -34.96 -4.10
CA LEU A 264 17.87 -35.08 -4.01
C LEU A 264 17.19 -34.73 -5.35
N MET A 265 17.59 -33.63 -6.00
CA MET A 265 17.09 -33.26 -7.32
C MET A 265 17.35 -34.32 -8.38
N LYS A 266 18.58 -34.85 -8.44
CA LYS A 266 18.96 -35.89 -9.41
C LYS A 266 18.27 -37.22 -9.17
N SER A 267 18.17 -37.66 -7.92
CA SER A 267 17.56 -38.95 -7.57
C SER A 267 16.06 -39.03 -7.89
N LEU A 268 15.39 -37.86 -7.87
CA LEU A 268 13.94 -37.76 -8.07
C LEU A 268 13.56 -37.00 -9.35
N GLU A 269 14.53 -36.74 -10.24
CA GLU A 269 14.32 -36.04 -11.52
C GLU A 269 13.59 -34.70 -11.35
N LYS A 270 13.89 -33.97 -10.28
CA LYS A 270 13.30 -32.68 -9.98
C LYS A 270 14.21 -31.54 -10.44
N ASN A 271 13.61 -30.46 -10.92
CA ASN A 271 14.32 -29.26 -11.34
C ASN A 271 14.23 -28.12 -10.33
N LYS A 272 13.45 -28.28 -9.27
CA LYS A 272 13.31 -27.33 -8.18
C LYS A 272 13.12 -28.03 -6.84
N LEU A 273 13.47 -27.35 -5.78
CA LEU A 273 13.26 -27.74 -4.39
C LEU A 273 12.37 -26.72 -3.70
N TYR A 274 11.71 -27.17 -2.66
CA TYR A 274 10.87 -26.36 -1.77
C TYR A 274 11.59 -26.18 -0.45
N TRP A 275 11.40 -25.06 0.19
CA TRP A 275 11.95 -24.83 1.51
C TRP A 275 11.00 -24.03 2.39
N ARG A 276 11.12 -24.25 3.69
CA ARG A 276 10.39 -23.54 4.73
C ARG A 276 11.20 -23.51 6.01
N VAL A 277 10.78 -22.65 6.95
CA VAL A 277 11.36 -22.54 8.28
C VAL A 277 10.34 -22.97 9.32
N ILE A 278 10.76 -23.78 10.27
CA ILE A 278 9.99 -24.11 11.47
C ILE A 278 10.57 -23.28 12.61
N GLY A 279 9.73 -22.50 13.29
CA GLY A 279 10.08 -21.80 14.52
C GLY A 279 9.57 -22.55 15.74
N ARG A 280 10.33 -22.55 16.83
CA ARG A 280 9.94 -23.15 18.10
C ARG A 280 10.07 -22.15 19.25
N LYS A 281 9.06 -22.08 20.12
CA LYS A 281 9.10 -21.36 21.39
C LYS A 281 9.72 -22.21 22.47
N ALA A 282 10.18 -21.59 23.56
CA ALA A 282 10.64 -22.30 24.75
C ALA A 282 9.58 -23.24 25.36
N SER A 283 8.29 -22.98 25.12
CA SER A 283 7.18 -23.86 25.51
C SER A 283 7.07 -25.15 24.66
N GLY A 284 7.86 -25.28 23.60
CA GLY A 284 7.76 -26.37 22.64
C GLY A 284 6.74 -26.14 21.50
N GLN A 285 5.93 -25.08 21.55
CA GLN A 285 5.02 -24.74 20.48
C GLN A 285 5.80 -24.42 19.20
N GLN A 286 5.39 -25.01 18.09
CA GLN A 286 6.01 -24.81 16.77
C GLN A 286 5.06 -24.13 15.81
N THR A 287 5.63 -23.40 14.86
CA THR A 287 4.94 -22.76 13.73
C THR A 287 5.79 -22.92 12.48
N ILE A 288 5.13 -23.02 11.33
CA ILE A 288 5.76 -23.19 10.03
C ILE A 288 5.58 -21.88 9.24
N SER A 289 6.65 -21.47 8.54
CA SER A 289 6.59 -20.33 7.62
C SER A 289 5.77 -20.64 6.36
N GLU A 290 5.68 -19.65 5.47
CA GLU A 290 5.36 -19.89 4.06
C GLU A 290 6.36 -20.87 3.43
N ILE A 291 6.01 -21.45 2.30
CA ILE A 291 6.88 -22.31 1.50
C ILE A 291 7.38 -21.50 0.31
N ARG A 292 8.67 -21.58 0.03
CA ARG A 292 9.28 -21.02 -1.16
C ARG A 292 10.02 -22.08 -1.95
N THR A 293 10.35 -21.75 -3.18
CA THR A 293 11.07 -22.62 -4.10
C THR A 293 12.44 -22.07 -4.45
N PHE A 294 13.35 -22.96 -4.79
CA PHE A 294 14.62 -22.61 -5.45
C PHE A 294 15.06 -23.72 -6.38
N SER A 295 15.98 -23.41 -7.27
CA SER A 295 16.65 -24.38 -8.14
C SER A 295 18.15 -24.19 -8.09
N ILE A 296 18.90 -25.16 -8.63
CA ILE A 296 20.34 -25.12 -8.70
C ILE A 296 20.75 -25.35 -10.16
N ASN A 297 21.49 -24.41 -10.73
CA ASN A 297 22.12 -24.59 -12.01
C ASN A 297 23.35 -25.46 -11.86
N PRO A 298 23.39 -26.65 -12.48
CA PRO A 298 24.60 -27.45 -12.51
C PRO A 298 25.66 -26.72 -13.34
N ILE A 299 26.90 -26.78 -12.90
CA ILE A 299 28.02 -26.32 -13.73
C ILE A 299 28.05 -27.24 -14.95
N THR A 300 27.68 -26.73 -16.09
CA THR A 300 27.94 -27.39 -17.38
C THR A 300 29.45 -27.39 -17.56
N GLY A 301 30.10 -28.51 -17.18
CA GLY A 301 31.54 -28.67 -17.38
C GLY A 301 31.87 -28.38 -18.85
N GLY A 302 32.52 -27.24 -19.09
CA GLY A 302 33.05 -26.93 -20.38
C GLY A 302 33.94 -28.09 -20.79
N LYS A 303 33.55 -28.82 -21.84
CA LYS A 303 34.48 -29.68 -22.53
C LYS A 303 35.59 -28.76 -23.01
N GLN A 304 36.73 -28.77 -22.32
CA GLN A 304 37.96 -28.28 -22.89
C GLN A 304 38.24 -29.15 -24.10
N SER A 305 38.02 -28.57 -25.28
CA SER A 305 38.45 -29.13 -26.54
C SER A 305 39.92 -28.78 -26.76
#